data_361f7ec1656408d016b2b7bd61defc96
#
_entry.id   361f7ec1656408d016b2b7bd61defc96
#
_cell.length_a   1.000
_cell.length_b   1.000
_cell.length_c   1.000
_cell.angle_alpha   90.00
_cell.angle_beta   90.00
_cell.angle_gamma   90.00
#
_symmetry.space_group_name_H-M   'P 1'
#
loop_
_entity.id
_entity.type
_entity.pdbx_description
1 polymer ?
#
loop_
_entity_poly.entity_id
_entity_poly.type
_entity_poly.pdbx_seq_one_letter_code
_entity_poly.pdbx_strand_id
1 'polypeptide(L)'
;MDANLLKGNLDLILLSILEDSEMYGLEITKEAQDRTGGYFSFSIGSLYPALHRLEQAGFIKGEFRPAPRGGSPVKFYKLTKTGGQELIARKGEFDEFYKAVKSLWGKNVRGAS
;
A
#
# COMPACT_ATOMS: atom_id res chain seq x y z
N MET A 1 5.40 -10.47 8.46
CA MET A 1 4.34 -9.59 8.98
C MET A 1 3.06 -10.37 9.18
N ASP A 2 2.31 -10.04 10.20
CA ASP A 2 1.04 -10.72 10.49
C ASP A 2 0.03 -10.53 9.37
N ALA A 3 -0.64 -11.61 8.96
CA ALA A 3 -1.57 -11.58 7.83
C ALA A 3 -2.76 -10.65 8.05
N ASN A 4 -3.26 -10.57 9.29
CA ASN A 4 -4.39 -9.71 9.60
C ASN A 4 -3.98 -8.23 9.56
N LEU A 5 -2.79 -7.94 10.04
CA LEU A 5 -2.26 -6.58 9.99
C LEU A 5 -2.05 -6.13 8.56
N LEU A 6 -1.50 -7.00 7.72
CA LEU A 6 -1.34 -6.74 6.30
C LEU A 6 -2.68 -6.48 5.63
N LYS A 7 -3.64 -7.37 5.86
CA LYS A 7 -4.95 -7.27 5.22
C LYS A 7 -5.65 -5.95 5.55
N GLY A 8 -5.54 -5.50 6.79
CA GLY A 8 -6.17 -4.25 7.22
C GLY A 8 -5.50 -3.00 6.70
N ASN A 9 -4.26 -3.11 6.21
CA ASN A 9 -3.47 -1.95 5.78
C ASN A 9 -3.03 -2.02 4.32
N LEU A 10 -3.45 -3.04 3.58
CA LEU A 10 -2.94 -3.24 2.23
C LEU A 10 -3.28 -2.08 1.29
N ASP A 11 -4.47 -1.50 1.42
CA ASP A 11 -4.85 -0.37 0.59
C ASP A 11 -3.92 0.83 0.82
N LEU A 12 -3.63 1.14 2.08
CA LEU A 12 -2.69 2.22 2.41
C LEU A 12 -1.30 1.93 1.83
N ILE A 13 -0.85 0.70 1.95
CA ILE A 13 0.46 0.29 1.42
C ILE A 13 0.52 0.49 -0.09
N LEU A 14 -0.49 0.00 -0.81
CA LEU A 14 -0.51 0.09 -2.27
C LEU A 14 -0.63 1.52 -2.77
N LEU A 15 -1.50 2.32 -2.16
CA LEU A 15 -1.63 3.72 -2.53
C LEU A 15 -0.32 4.47 -2.27
N SER A 16 0.36 4.16 -1.17
CA SER A 16 1.64 4.78 -0.84
C SER A 16 2.72 4.45 -1.87
N ILE A 17 2.76 3.21 -2.33
CA ILE A 17 3.74 2.80 -3.35
C ILE A 17 3.47 3.52 -4.66
N LEU A 18 2.21 3.64 -5.05
CA LEU A 18 1.84 4.25 -6.33
C LEU A 18 1.87 5.78 -6.31
N GLU A 19 2.12 6.38 -5.15
CA GLU A 19 2.24 7.84 -5.06
C GLU A 19 3.39 8.37 -5.90
N ASP A 20 4.47 7.63 -5.97
CA ASP A 20 5.70 8.11 -6.61
C ASP A 20 5.76 7.85 -8.11
N SER A 21 5.20 6.74 -8.57
CA SER A 21 5.24 6.41 -10.00
C SER A 21 4.26 5.29 -10.32
N GLU A 22 3.90 5.20 -11.59
CA GLU A 22 3.07 4.08 -12.04
C GLU A 22 3.92 2.82 -12.15
N MET A 23 3.29 1.68 -11.82
CA MET A 23 3.97 0.39 -11.75
C MET A 23 3.01 -0.72 -12.12
N TYR A 24 3.56 -1.83 -12.63
CA TYR A 24 2.77 -3.03 -12.81
C TYR A 24 2.98 -3.96 -11.60
N GLY A 25 2.17 -5.04 -11.53
CA GLY A 25 2.09 -5.85 -10.30
C GLY A 25 3.41 -6.34 -9.73
N LEU A 26 4.29 -6.88 -10.57
CA LEU A 26 5.57 -7.38 -10.07
C LEU A 26 6.45 -6.24 -9.53
N GLU A 27 6.40 -5.07 -10.16
CA GLU A 27 7.14 -3.92 -9.66
C GLU A 27 6.62 -3.47 -8.31
N ILE A 28 5.30 -3.51 -8.12
CA ILE A 28 4.69 -3.13 -6.84
C ILE A 28 5.19 -4.05 -5.72
N THR A 29 5.18 -5.37 -5.97
CA THR A 29 5.65 -6.31 -4.94
C THR A 29 7.13 -6.13 -4.64
N LYS A 30 7.94 -5.90 -5.68
CA LYS A 30 9.37 -5.67 -5.51
C LYS A 30 9.64 -4.39 -4.74
N GLU A 31 8.92 -3.32 -5.09
CA GLU A 31 9.08 -2.04 -4.42
C GLU A 31 8.72 -2.14 -2.94
N ALA A 32 7.64 -2.86 -2.62
CA ALA A 32 7.25 -3.07 -1.23
C ALA A 32 8.36 -3.74 -0.44
N GLN A 33 8.98 -4.78 -1.00
CA GLN A 33 10.06 -5.49 -0.35
C GLN A 33 11.31 -4.62 -0.22
N ASP A 34 11.72 -3.98 -1.31
CA ASP A 34 12.97 -3.21 -1.35
C ASP A 34 12.93 -2.02 -0.40
N ARG A 35 11.82 -1.30 -0.36
CA ARG A 35 11.73 -0.09 0.45
C ARG A 35 11.53 -0.36 1.94
N THR A 36 11.18 -1.58 2.31
CA THR A 36 10.89 -1.93 3.71
C THR A 36 11.82 -3.00 4.26
N GLY A 37 12.91 -3.29 3.54
CA GLY A 37 13.83 -4.33 3.98
C GLY A 37 13.18 -5.70 4.09
N GLY A 38 12.20 -5.97 3.23
CA GLY A 38 11.49 -7.24 3.22
C GLY A 38 10.33 -7.31 4.19
N TYR A 39 10.07 -6.26 4.96
CA TYR A 39 8.98 -6.29 5.93
C TYR A 39 7.63 -6.49 5.24
N PHE A 40 7.38 -5.77 4.14
CA PHE A 40 6.19 -5.97 3.34
C PHE A 40 6.49 -6.96 2.22
N SER A 41 5.92 -8.15 2.35
CA SER A 41 6.03 -9.19 1.35
C SER A 41 4.66 -9.83 1.21
N PHE A 42 4.00 -9.63 0.08
CA PHE A 42 2.66 -10.16 -0.12
C PHE A 42 2.58 -10.91 -1.45
N SER A 43 1.69 -11.87 -1.48
CA SER A 43 1.50 -12.73 -2.63
C SER A 43 0.70 -12.03 -3.73
N ILE A 44 0.82 -12.56 -4.93
CA ILE A 44 -0.02 -12.14 -6.06
C ILE A 44 -1.50 -12.35 -5.73
N GLY A 45 -1.81 -13.43 -4.99
CA GLY A 45 -3.18 -13.70 -4.57
C GLY A 45 -3.78 -12.64 -3.67
N SER A 46 -2.94 -11.92 -2.91
CA SER A 46 -3.39 -10.79 -2.11
C SER A 46 -3.38 -9.49 -2.91
N LEU A 47 -2.41 -9.35 -3.80
CA LEU A 47 -2.18 -8.11 -4.54
C LEU A 47 -3.31 -7.78 -5.52
N TYR A 48 -3.62 -8.69 -6.42
CA TYR A 48 -4.55 -8.37 -7.51
C TYR A 48 -5.98 -8.10 -7.06
N PRO A 49 -6.55 -8.85 -6.10
CA PRO A 49 -7.86 -8.46 -5.58
C PRO A 49 -7.88 -7.07 -4.98
N ALA A 50 -6.80 -6.68 -4.30
CA ALA A 50 -6.70 -5.33 -3.72
C ALA A 50 -6.60 -4.27 -4.80
N LEU A 51 -5.78 -4.49 -5.82
CA LEU A 51 -5.68 -3.57 -6.96
C LEU A 51 -7.02 -3.42 -7.66
N HIS A 52 -7.72 -4.54 -7.87
CA HIS A 52 -9.05 -4.51 -8.50
C HIS A 52 -10.01 -3.65 -7.68
N ARG A 53 -10.03 -3.84 -6.37
CA ARG A 53 -10.90 -3.09 -5.48
C ARG A 53 -10.58 -1.59 -5.50
N LEU A 54 -9.30 -1.24 -5.51
CA LEU A 54 -8.89 0.16 -5.56
C LEU A 54 -9.24 0.80 -6.91
N GLU A 55 -9.13 0.03 -7.99
CA GLU A 55 -9.50 0.53 -9.32
C GLU A 55 -11.01 0.73 -9.41
N GLN A 56 -11.80 -0.19 -8.88
CA GLN A 56 -13.25 -0.07 -8.84
C GLN A 56 -13.68 1.16 -8.03
N ALA A 57 -12.95 1.48 -6.98
CA ALA A 57 -13.23 2.65 -6.17
C ALA A 57 -12.79 3.96 -6.83
N GLY A 58 -12.05 3.89 -7.93
CA GLY A 58 -11.58 5.07 -8.63
C GLY A 58 -10.31 5.69 -8.06
N PHE A 59 -9.63 4.98 -7.17
CA PHE A 59 -8.41 5.50 -6.53
C PHE A 59 -7.16 5.25 -7.36
N ILE A 60 -7.19 4.24 -8.20
CA ILE A 60 -6.11 3.97 -9.14
C ILE A 60 -6.70 3.67 -10.50
N LYS A 61 -5.89 3.83 -11.55
CA LYS A 61 -6.27 3.53 -12.92
C LYS A 61 -5.24 2.58 -13.51
N GLY A 62 -5.73 1.49 -14.11
CA GLY A 62 -4.88 0.52 -14.78
C GLY A 62 -4.94 0.69 -16.29
N GLU A 63 -3.81 0.47 -16.95
CA GLU A 63 -3.70 0.59 -18.39
C GLU A 63 -2.71 -0.45 -18.90
N PHE A 64 -3.11 -1.23 -19.91
CA PHE A 64 -2.25 -2.24 -20.49
C PHE A 64 -1.19 -1.59 -21.36
N ARG A 65 0.05 -2.04 -21.22
CA ARG A 65 1.19 -1.59 -21.99
C ARG A 65 2.11 -2.76 -22.29
N PRO A 66 3.00 -2.62 -23.30
CA PRO A 66 3.98 -3.66 -23.57
C PRO A 66 4.80 -3.98 -22.32
N ALA A 67 5.00 -5.26 -22.07
CA ALA A 67 5.82 -5.69 -20.93
C ALA A 67 7.27 -5.26 -21.16
N PRO A 68 7.96 -4.73 -20.15
CA PRO A 68 9.35 -4.27 -20.29
C PRO A 68 10.30 -5.35 -20.81
N ARG A 69 10.03 -6.61 -20.50
CA ARG A 69 10.89 -7.72 -20.91
C ARG A 69 10.30 -8.53 -22.06
N GLY A 70 9.29 -7.99 -22.74
CA GLY A 70 8.59 -8.70 -23.80
C GLY A 70 7.52 -9.61 -23.24
N GLY A 71 6.88 -10.35 -24.16
CA GLY A 71 5.76 -11.21 -23.78
C GLY A 71 4.44 -10.46 -23.82
N SER A 72 3.44 -10.99 -23.11
CA SER A 72 2.12 -10.39 -23.09
C SER A 72 2.13 -9.04 -22.41
N PRO A 73 1.26 -8.10 -22.85
CA PRO A 73 1.15 -6.80 -22.21
C PRO A 73 0.83 -6.96 -20.72
N VAL A 74 1.31 -6.02 -19.91
CA VAL A 74 1.02 -5.98 -18.48
C VAL A 74 0.26 -4.72 -18.15
N LYS A 75 -0.48 -4.76 -17.06
CA LYS A 75 -1.31 -3.64 -16.64
C LYS A 75 -0.51 -2.77 -15.67
N PHE A 76 -0.30 -1.52 -16.06
CA PHE A 76 0.34 -0.52 -15.23
C PHE A 76 -0.73 0.24 -14.47
N TYR A 77 -0.49 0.48 -13.21
CA TYR A 77 -1.42 1.19 -12.32
C TYR A 77 -0.82 2.53 -11.91
N LYS A 78 -1.66 3.52 -11.83
CA LYS A 78 -1.25 4.83 -11.34
C LYS A 78 -2.30 5.40 -10.40
N LEU A 79 -1.87 6.24 -9.49
CA LEU A 79 -2.77 6.93 -8.58
C LEU A 79 -3.58 7.96 -9.35
N THR A 80 -4.89 8.02 -9.09
CA THR A 80 -5.75 9.08 -9.64
C THR A 80 -5.74 10.27 -8.67
N LYS A 81 -6.33 11.38 -9.10
CA LYS A 81 -6.50 12.53 -8.22
C LYS A 81 -7.30 12.12 -6.96
N THR A 82 -8.38 11.38 -7.16
CA THR A 82 -9.20 10.88 -6.06
C THR A 82 -8.40 9.95 -5.16
N GLY A 83 -7.55 9.10 -5.76
CA GLY A 83 -6.67 8.23 -5.01
C GLY A 83 -5.67 8.99 -4.17
N GLY A 84 -5.15 10.10 -4.70
CA GLY A 84 -4.24 10.95 -3.93
C GLY A 84 -4.91 11.56 -2.72
N GLN A 85 -6.17 11.98 -2.86
CA GLN A 85 -6.96 12.51 -1.75
C GLN A 85 -7.23 11.42 -0.71
N GLU A 86 -7.56 10.23 -1.18
CA GLU A 86 -7.78 9.09 -0.30
C GLU A 86 -6.51 8.72 0.48
N LEU A 87 -5.37 8.77 -0.18
CA LEU A 87 -4.10 8.48 0.46
C LEU A 87 -3.81 9.48 1.59
N ILE A 88 -4.06 10.76 1.35
CA ILE A 88 -3.88 11.78 2.38
C ILE A 88 -4.76 11.47 3.60
N ALA A 89 -6.03 11.13 3.36
CA ALA A 89 -6.94 10.80 4.44
C ALA A 89 -6.48 9.58 5.22
N ARG A 90 -6.02 8.54 4.53
CA ARG A 90 -5.56 7.31 5.18
C ARG A 90 -4.27 7.52 5.96
N LYS A 91 -3.36 8.35 5.44
CA LYS A 91 -2.14 8.70 6.18
C LYS A 91 -2.49 9.40 7.49
N GLY A 92 -3.45 10.32 7.46
CA GLY A 92 -3.89 11.03 8.65
C GLY A 92 -4.51 10.10 9.68
N GLU A 93 -5.37 9.20 9.24
CA GLU A 93 -6.00 8.22 10.11
C GLU A 93 -4.97 7.28 10.75
N PHE A 94 -4.01 6.84 9.96
CA PHE A 94 -2.95 5.98 10.47
C PHE A 94 -2.11 6.71 11.51
N ASP A 95 -1.75 7.95 11.25
CA ASP A 95 -0.95 8.75 12.16
C ASP A 95 -1.68 8.98 13.49
N GLU A 96 -2.95 9.32 13.42
CA GLU A 96 -3.76 9.51 14.63
C GLU A 96 -3.88 8.24 15.44
N PHE A 97 -4.14 7.13 14.76
CA PHE A 97 -4.24 5.83 15.43
C PHE A 97 -2.93 5.46 16.10
N TYR A 98 -1.83 5.62 15.38
CA TYR A 98 -0.51 5.29 15.90
C TYR A 98 -0.17 6.13 17.13
N LYS A 99 -0.42 7.43 17.06
CA LYS A 99 -0.16 8.33 18.20
C LYS A 99 -1.01 7.98 19.41
N ALA A 100 -2.28 7.65 19.17
CA ALA A 100 -3.17 7.25 20.26
C ALA A 100 -2.68 5.98 20.95
N VAL A 101 -2.29 4.99 20.18
CA VAL A 101 -1.77 3.74 20.74
C VAL A 101 -0.47 3.99 21.50
N LYS A 102 0.42 4.78 20.93
CA LYS A 102 1.70 5.10 21.58
C LYS A 102 1.50 5.84 22.90
N SER A 103 0.46 6.64 23.00
CA SER A 103 0.21 7.35 24.25
C SER A 103 -0.10 6.40 25.41
N LEU A 104 -0.60 5.22 25.09
CA LEU A 104 -0.83 4.18 26.10
C LEU A 104 0.49 3.59 26.59
N TRP A 105 1.46 3.48 25.71
CA TRP A 105 2.78 2.93 26.06
C TRP A 105 3.59 3.93 26.91
N GLY A 106 3.40 5.20 26.65
CA GLY A 106 4.11 6.24 27.40
C GLY A 106 3.90 6.15 28.89
N LYS A 107 2.73 5.77 29.32
CA LYS A 107 2.46 5.60 30.74
C LYS A 107 3.29 4.47 31.33
N ASN A 108 3.47 3.39 30.60
CA ASN A 108 4.26 2.26 31.10
C ASN A 108 5.72 2.63 31.23
N VAL A 109 6.23 3.37 30.28
CA VAL A 109 7.62 3.83 30.33
C VAL A 109 7.84 4.68 31.57
N ARG A 110 6.96 5.63 31.76
CA ARG A 110 6.97 6.50 32.91
C ARG A 110 6.58 5.76 34.15
N GLY A 111 5.71 4.77 33.92
CA GLY A 111 5.08 4.04 34.96
C GLY A 111 6.01 3.09 35.55
N ALA A 112 7.08 2.97 35.00
CA ALA A 112 8.01 2.40 35.86
C ALA A 112 7.67 2.98 37.19
N SER A 113 6.96 3.94 37.12
CA SER A 113 6.36 4.44 38.36
C SER A 113 5.23 3.56 38.79
#